data_79a5f4fdae6ec6c0ec7744d125d6b514
#
_entry.id   79a5f4fdae6ec6c0ec7744d125d6b514
#
_cell.length_a   1.000
_cell.length_b   1.000
_cell.length_c   1.000
_cell.angle_alpha   90.00
_cell.angle_beta   90.00
_cell.angle_gamma   90.00
#
_symmetry.space_group_name_H-M   'P 1'
#
loop_
_entity.id
_entity.type
_entity.pdbx_description
1 polymer ?
#
loop_
_entity_poly.entity_id
_entity_poly.type
_entity_poly.pdbx_seq_one_letter_code
_entity_poly.pdbx_strand_id
1 'polypeptide(L)'
;MTESTLRHLWTLAILILVAVIIAASLAPSPLIPDADFSDKVGHYIAYLTLALLGSGISSPERLWRTMLRCALLGAALEIAQALLTVHRAAEWGDMLANVSGILTAWLVAGSGRAGWGLRAFARLDRRRSS
;
A
#
# COMPACT_ATOMS: atom_id res chain seq x y z
N MET A 1 9.79 -20.51 12.81
CA MET A 1 8.63 -20.16 11.93
C MET A 1 9.01 -20.48 10.49
N THR A 2 8.14 -21.13 9.72
CA THR A 2 8.46 -21.46 8.32
C THR A 2 8.31 -20.25 7.40
N GLU A 3 8.97 -20.26 6.23
CA GLU A 3 8.79 -19.20 5.22
C GLU A 3 7.33 -19.11 4.75
N SER A 4 6.64 -20.26 4.63
CA SER A 4 5.23 -20.32 4.30
C SER A 4 4.36 -19.58 5.33
N THR A 5 4.57 -19.84 6.62
CA THR A 5 3.86 -19.14 7.70
C THR A 5 4.10 -17.63 7.64
N LEU A 6 5.35 -17.22 7.41
CA LEU A 6 5.68 -15.80 7.26
C LEU A 6 4.92 -15.16 6.08
N ARG A 7 4.92 -15.82 4.93
CA ARG A 7 4.18 -15.33 3.74
C ARG A 7 2.69 -15.18 4.01
N HIS A 8 2.07 -16.13 4.73
CA HIS A 8 0.66 -16.03 5.08
C HIS A 8 0.38 -14.86 6.03
N LEU A 9 1.19 -14.69 7.09
CA LEU A 9 1.04 -13.56 8.02
C LEU A 9 1.25 -12.21 7.31
N TRP A 10 2.22 -12.14 6.41
CA TRP A 10 2.48 -10.93 5.63
C TRP A 10 1.33 -10.60 4.68
N THR A 11 0.81 -11.62 3.99
CA THR A 11 -0.36 -11.47 3.13
C THR A 11 -1.58 -11.01 3.93
N LEU A 12 -1.79 -11.58 5.13
CA LEU A 12 -2.86 -11.15 6.02
C LEU A 12 -2.70 -9.67 6.43
N ALA A 13 -1.50 -9.23 6.76
CA ALA A 13 -1.23 -7.82 7.07
C ALA A 13 -1.53 -6.89 5.88
N ILE A 14 -1.18 -7.30 4.66
CA ILE A 14 -1.53 -6.56 3.43
C ILE A 14 -3.05 -6.50 3.26
N LEU A 15 -3.76 -7.60 3.44
CA LEU A 15 -5.22 -7.64 3.31
C LEU A 15 -5.93 -6.77 4.35
N ILE A 16 -5.43 -6.77 5.60
CA ILE A 16 -5.93 -5.87 6.64
C ILE A 16 -5.72 -4.42 6.24
N LEU A 17 -4.53 -4.06 5.76
CA LEU A 17 -4.25 -2.70 5.31
C LEU A 17 -5.14 -2.30 4.14
N VAL A 18 -5.36 -3.19 3.15
CA VAL A 18 -6.30 -2.95 2.05
C VAL A 18 -7.70 -2.70 2.57
N ALA A 19 -8.19 -3.50 3.52
CA ALA A 19 -9.51 -3.30 4.13
C ALA A 19 -9.62 -1.96 4.86
N VAL A 20 -8.57 -1.54 5.57
CA VAL A 20 -8.50 -0.22 6.22
C VAL A 20 -8.52 0.90 5.18
N ILE A 21 -7.76 0.80 4.10
CA ILE A 21 -7.75 1.79 3.02
C ILE A 21 -9.14 1.90 2.39
N ILE A 22 -9.80 0.79 2.08
CA ILE A 22 -11.17 0.77 1.53
C ILE A 22 -12.13 1.46 2.49
N ALA A 23 -12.12 1.09 3.77
CA ALA A 23 -12.99 1.67 4.79
C ALA A 23 -12.76 3.17 4.95
N ALA A 24 -11.50 3.61 5.00
CA ALA A 24 -11.16 5.03 5.11
C ALA A 24 -11.55 5.83 3.85
N SER A 25 -11.36 5.24 2.66
CA SER A 25 -11.72 5.89 1.38
C SER A 25 -13.22 6.09 1.23
N LEU A 26 -14.02 5.14 1.71
CA LEU A 26 -15.48 5.19 1.59
C LEU A 26 -16.18 5.83 2.80
N ALA A 27 -15.43 6.14 3.85
CA ALA A 27 -15.96 6.82 5.02
C ALA A 27 -16.42 8.26 4.66
N PRO A 28 -17.46 8.79 5.32
CA PRO A 28 -17.84 10.20 5.19
C PRO A 28 -16.65 11.12 5.49
N SER A 29 -16.47 12.17 4.67
CA SER A 29 -15.42 13.16 4.94
C SER A 29 -15.58 13.75 6.34
N PRO A 30 -14.51 13.86 7.12
CA PRO A 30 -14.57 14.60 8.39
C PRO A 30 -14.92 16.06 8.11
N LEU A 31 -15.78 16.64 8.95
CA LEU A 31 -16.19 18.05 8.88
C LEU A 31 -15.07 19.00 9.37
N ILE A 32 -13.83 18.76 8.98
CA ILE A 32 -12.66 19.54 9.41
C ILE A 32 -12.29 20.49 8.28
N PRO A 33 -12.29 21.80 8.49
CA PRO A 33 -11.66 22.75 7.59
C PRO A 33 -10.17 22.38 7.42
N ASP A 34 -9.62 22.53 6.24
CA ASP A 34 -8.24 22.12 5.86
C ASP A 34 -8.02 20.60 5.64
N ALA A 35 -9.08 19.83 5.44
CA ALA A 35 -8.99 18.40 5.18
C ALA A 35 -8.24 18.04 3.88
N ASP A 36 -8.18 18.94 2.90
CA ASP A 36 -7.65 18.65 1.57
C ASP A 36 -6.17 18.26 1.58
N PHE A 37 -5.30 19.03 2.21
CA PHE A 37 -3.87 18.68 2.30
C PHE A 37 -3.64 17.43 3.16
N SER A 38 -4.36 17.32 4.27
CA SER A 38 -4.30 16.16 5.16
C SER A 38 -4.76 14.89 4.46
N ASP A 39 -5.78 14.97 3.62
CA ASP A 39 -6.31 13.85 2.84
C ASP A 39 -5.27 13.35 1.83
N LYS A 40 -4.65 14.24 1.06
CA LYS A 40 -3.59 13.89 0.08
C LYS A 40 -2.36 13.26 0.74
N VAL A 41 -1.95 13.74 1.91
CA VAL A 41 -0.89 13.13 2.71
C VAL A 41 -1.31 11.73 3.16
N GLY A 42 -2.57 11.55 3.57
CA GLY A 42 -3.13 10.25 3.93
C GLY A 42 -3.07 9.26 2.77
N HIS A 43 -3.51 9.67 1.58
CA HIS A 43 -3.43 8.87 0.34
C HIS A 43 -1.99 8.48 0.02
N TYR A 44 -1.06 9.42 0.03
CA TYR A 44 0.36 9.16 -0.21
C TYR A 44 0.92 8.11 0.76
N ILE A 45 0.71 8.29 2.07
CA ILE A 45 1.23 7.38 3.10
C ILE A 45 0.60 5.99 2.99
N ALA A 46 -0.71 5.92 2.75
CA ALA A 46 -1.43 4.66 2.61
C ALA A 46 -0.87 3.82 1.45
N TYR A 47 -0.72 4.43 0.28
CA TYR A 47 -0.23 3.73 -0.92
C TYR A 47 1.27 3.48 -0.89
N LEU A 48 2.06 4.37 -0.28
CA LEU A 48 3.48 4.10 0.01
C LEU A 48 3.63 2.87 0.90
N THR A 49 2.89 2.80 2.00
CA THR A 49 2.94 1.69 2.95
C THR A 49 2.47 0.38 2.30
N LEU A 50 1.36 0.41 1.58
CA LEU A 50 0.83 -0.76 0.87
C LEU A 50 1.83 -1.32 -0.15
N ALA A 51 2.41 -0.45 -0.97
CA ALA A 51 3.38 -0.83 -1.98
C ALA A 51 4.70 -1.33 -1.37
N LEU A 52 5.17 -0.72 -0.28
CA LEU A 52 6.35 -1.20 0.47
C LEU A 52 6.10 -2.58 1.09
N LEU A 53 4.96 -2.80 1.75
CA LEU A 53 4.60 -4.12 2.29
C LEU A 53 4.51 -5.16 1.18
N GLY A 54 3.84 -4.84 0.08
CA GLY A 54 3.75 -5.74 -1.08
C GLY A 54 5.13 -6.07 -1.66
N SER A 55 6.04 -5.11 -1.72
CA SER A 55 7.41 -5.32 -2.18
C SER A 55 8.21 -6.23 -1.25
N GLY A 56 7.86 -6.29 0.02
CA GLY A 56 8.53 -7.11 1.04
C GLY A 56 8.52 -8.61 0.76
N ILE A 57 7.48 -9.09 0.07
CA ILE A 57 7.33 -10.51 -0.33
C ILE A 57 7.37 -10.73 -1.84
N SER A 58 7.56 -9.67 -2.62
CA SER A 58 7.66 -9.75 -4.08
C SER A 58 9.06 -10.12 -4.52
N SER A 59 9.17 -10.94 -5.57
CA SER A 59 10.45 -11.10 -6.28
C SER A 59 10.71 -9.88 -7.18
N PRO A 60 11.96 -9.58 -7.53
CA PRO A 60 12.30 -8.45 -8.41
C PRO A 60 11.52 -8.46 -9.73
N GLU A 61 11.37 -9.65 -10.33
CA GLU A 61 10.70 -9.83 -11.64
C GLU A 61 9.19 -9.56 -11.56
N ARG A 62 8.61 -9.69 -10.36
CA ARG A 62 7.17 -9.52 -10.11
C ARG A 62 6.82 -8.19 -9.44
N LEU A 63 7.82 -7.39 -9.09
CA LEU A 63 7.62 -6.11 -8.39
C LEU A 63 6.64 -5.19 -9.14
N TRP A 64 6.77 -5.09 -10.47
CA TRP A 64 5.87 -4.29 -11.29
C TRP A 64 4.38 -4.70 -11.15
N ARG A 65 4.11 -6.01 -10.97
CA ARG A 65 2.73 -6.50 -10.74
C ARG A 65 2.18 -6.03 -9.42
N THR A 66 3.02 -5.95 -8.40
CA THR A 66 2.64 -5.41 -7.09
C THR A 66 2.28 -3.93 -7.21
N MET A 67 3.12 -3.14 -7.89
CA MET A 67 2.86 -1.72 -8.12
C MET A 67 1.58 -1.49 -8.95
N LEU A 68 1.38 -2.29 -10.01
CA LEU A 68 0.18 -2.23 -10.81
C LEU A 68 -1.09 -2.54 -9.99
N ARG A 69 -1.06 -3.56 -9.14
CA ARG A 69 -2.19 -3.88 -8.25
C ARG A 69 -2.54 -2.73 -7.31
N CYS A 70 -1.53 -2.09 -6.73
CA CYS A 70 -1.73 -0.90 -5.89
C CYS A 70 -2.35 0.25 -6.70
N ALA A 71 -1.87 0.51 -7.92
CA ALA A 71 -2.41 1.55 -8.79
C ALA A 71 -3.86 1.27 -9.21
N LEU A 72 -4.17 0.02 -9.56
CA LEU A 72 -5.53 -0.40 -9.92
C LEU A 72 -6.49 -0.28 -8.72
N LEU A 73 -6.04 -0.62 -7.51
CA LEU A 73 -6.82 -0.42 -6.29
C LEU A 73 -7.11 1.07 -6.08
N GLY A 74 -6.10 1.95 -6.23
CA GLY A 74 -6.27 3.39 -6.11
C GLY A 74 -7.29 3.93 -7.10
N ALA A 75 -7.15 3.58 -8.38
CA ALA A 75 -8.09 3.99 -9.41
C ALA A 75 -9.52 3.48 -9.13
N ALA A 76 -9.66 2.22 -8.70
CA ALA A 76 -10.97 1.65 -8.38
C ALA A 76 -11.64 2.36 -7.20
N LEU A 77 -10.86 2.74 -6.18
CA LEU A 77 -11.40 3.47 -5.02
C LEU A 77 -11.78 4.90 -5.35
N GLU A 78 -11.01 5.61 -6.18
CA GLU A 78 -11.40 6.94 -6.69
C GLU A 78 -12.73 6.88 -7.46
N ILE A 79 -12.90 5.88 -8.32
CA ILE A 79 -14.16 5.67 -9.04
C ILE A 79 -15.29 5.34 -8.06
N ALA A 80 -15.03 4.46 -7.08
CA ALA A 80 -16.02 4.10 -6.07
C ALA A 80 -16.44 5.31 -5.21
N GLN A 81 -15.50 6.18 -4.82
CA GLN A 81 -15.80 7.42 -4.12
C GLN A 81 -16.74 8.31 -4.93
N ALA A 82 -16.44 8.51 -6.21
CA ALA A 82 -17.28 9.33 -7.09
C ALA A 82 -18.69 8.76 -7.28
N LEU A 83 -18.85 7.44 -7.27
CA LEU A 83 -20.13 6.79 -7.53
C LEU A 83 -20.95 6.50 -6.27
N LEU A 84 -20.29 6.25 -5.15
CA LEU A 84 -20.95 5.72 -3.94
C LEU A 84 -21.04 6.75 -2.81
N THR A 85 -20.29 7.86 -2.89
CA THR A 85 -20.33 8.87 -1.82
C THR A 85 -20.94 10.18 -2.32
N VAL A 86 -21.85 10.76 -1.51
CA VAL A 86 -22.56 12.02 -1.88
C VAL A 86 -21.69 13.26 -1.66
N HIS A 87 -20.61 13.12 -0.87
CA HIS A 87 -19.79 14.24 -0.40
C HIS A 87 -18.33 14.22 -0.85
N ARG A 88 -17.94 13.22 -1.64
CA ARG A 88 -16.60 13.11 -2.22
C ARG A 88 -16.70 13.02 -3.74
N ALA A 89 -16.04 13.92 -4.43
CA ALA A 89 -15.77 13.81 -5.86
C ALA A 89 -14.43 13.10 -6.06
N ALA A 90 -14.27 12.35 -7.16
CA ALA A 90 -12.96 11.86 -7.53
C ALA A 90 -12.03 13.07 -7.79
N GLU A 91 -10.91 13.12 -7.08
CA GLU A 91 -9.96 14.21 -7.21
C GLU A 91 -8.66 13.73 -7.86
N TRP A 92 -8.22 14.45 -8.90
CA TRP A 92 -6.92 14.19 -9.53
C TRP A 92 -5.75 14.29 -8.54
N GLY A 93 -5.89 15.15 -7.50
CA GLY A 93 -4.91 15.31 -6.44
C GLY A 93 -4.69 14.03 -5.63
N ASP A 94 -5.76 13.30 -5.34
CA ASP A 94 -5.71 12.04 -4.58
C ASP A 94 -5.10 10.93 -5.42
N MET A 95 -5.47 10.87 -6.72
CA MET A 95 -4.82 9.96 -7.66
C MET A 95 -3.32 10.23 -7.78
N LEU A 96 -2.90 11.50 -7.87
CA LEU A 96 -1.49 11.87 -7.90
C LEU A 96 -0.77 11.49 -6.60
N ALA A 97 -1.41 11.67 -5.45
CA ALA A 97 -0.86 11.27 -4.16
C ALA A 97 -0.67 9.74 -4.09
N ASN A 98 -1.67 8.95 -4.51
CA ASN A 98 -1.59 7.50 -4.60
C ASN A 98 -0.41 7.06 -5.48
N VAL A 99 -0.33 7.57 -6.70
CA VAL A 99 0.74 7.24 -7.66
C VAL A 99 2.11 7.65 -7.11
N SER A 100 2.22 8.82 -6.50
CA SER A 100 3.48 9.29 -5.90
C SER A 100 3.97 8.36 -4.78
N GLY A 101 3.07 7.89 -3.91
CA GLY A 101 3.39 6.90 -2.89
C GLY A 101 3.89 5.57 -3.48
N ILE A 102 3.20 5.07 -4.51
CA ILE A 102 3.59 3.84 -5.22
C ILE A 102 4.94 4.00 -5.91
N LEU A 103 5.19 5.12 -6.59
CA LEU A 103 6.47 5.39 -7.26
C LEU A 103 7.62 5.49 -6.26
N THR A 104 7.41 6.14 -5.11
CA THR A 104 8.40 6.18 -4.03
C THR A 104 8.73 4.76 -3.55
N ALA A 105 7.73 3.92 -3.30
CA ALA A 105 7.94 2.53 -2.94
C ALA A 105 8.71 1.76 -4.02
N TRP A 106 8.39 1.99 -5.30
CA TRP A 106 9.07 1.35 -6.42
C TRP A 106 10.54 1.75 -6.49
N LEU A 107 10.86 3.02 -6.35
CA LEU A 107 12.26 3.50 -6.33
C LEU A 107 13.05 2.86 -5.18
N VAL A 108 12.44 2.77 -4.00
CA VAL A 108 13.05 2.12 -2.83
C VAL A 108 13.25 0.63 -3.04
N ALA A 109 12.24 -0.09 -3.52
CA ALA A 109 12.27 -1.53 -3.70
C ALA A 109 13.03 -1.95 -4.98
N GLY A 110 12.94 -1.17 -6.05
CA GLY A 110 13.60 -1.42 -7.33
C GLY A 110 15.12 -1.35 -7.26
N SER A 111 15.68 -0.67 -6.25
CA SER A 111 17.13 -0.64 -5.98
C SER A 111 17.69 -1.96 -5.38
N GLY A 112 17.13 -3.11 -5.74
CA GLY A 112 17.55 -4.44 -5.27
C GLY A 112 16.95 -4.86 -3.93
N ARG A 113 15.99 -4.10 -3.41
CA ARG A 113 15.37 -4.36 -2.11
C ARG A 113 14.05 -5.16 -2.18
N ALA A 114 13.52 -5.50 -3.37
CA ALA A 114 12.37 -6.39 -3.50
C ALA A 114 12.59 -7.69 -2.70
N GLY A 115 11.57 -8.17 -1.97
CA GLY A 115 11.69 -9.31 -1.07
C GLY A 115 12.44 -9.02 0.25
N TRP A 116 12.55 -7.74 0.62
CA TRP A 116 13.28 -7.32 1.83
C TRP A 116 12.73 -7.96 3.12
N GLY A 117 11.42 -8.14 3.22
CA GLY A 117 10.78 -8.74 4.38
C GLY A 117 11.20 -10.20 4.58
N LEU A 118 11.22 -10.98 3.50
CA LEU A 118 11.66 -12.37 3.54
C LEU A 118 13.15 -12.49 3.89
N ARG A 119 13.99 -11.60 3.34
CA ARG A 119 15.43 -11.59 3.66
C ARG A 119 15.70 -11.15 5.09
N ALA A 120 14.96 -10.18 5.62
CA ALA A 120 15.09 -9.76 7.02
C ALA A 120 14.77 -10.91 7.96
N PHE A 121 13.69 -11.63 7.69
CA PHE A 121 13.31 -12.80 8.48
C PHE A 121 14.37 -13.89 8.44
N ALA A 122 14.88 -14.25 7.25
CA ALA A 122 15.91 -15.28 7.10
C ALA A 122 17.20 -14.94 7.86
N ARG A 123 17.52 -13.65 8.02
CA ARG A 123 18.66 -13.19 8.84
C ARG A 123 18.41 -13.36 10.34
N LEU A 124 17.20 -13.05 10.80
CA LEU A 124 16.83 -13.18 12.21
C LEU A 124 16.77 -14.65 12.65
N ASP A 125 16.26 -15.52 11.78
CA ASP A 125 16.15 -16.95 12.05
C ASP A 125 17.54 -17.59 12.20
N ARG A 126 18.49 -17.23 11.34
CA ARG A 126 19.89 -17.66 11.44
C ARG A 126 20.57 -17.24 12.73
N ARG A 127 20.27 -16.05 13.26
CA ARG A 127 20.84 -15.55 14.52
C ARG A 127 20.29 -16.25 15.76
N ARG A 128 19.13 -16.90 15.66
CA ARG A 128 18.51 -17.66 16.76
C ARG A 128 18.97 -19.11 16.81
N SER A 129 19.54 -19.62 15.72
CA SER A 129 20.02 -20.99 15.58
C SER A 129 21.53 -21.13 15.77
N SER A 130 22.23 -20.02 15.98
CA SER A 130 23.65 -19.95 16.37
C SER A 130 23.82 -19.66 17.84
#